data_fa9aae778125beda78ea165160e91be9
#
_entry.id   fa9aae778125beda78ea165160e91be9
#
_cell.length_a   1.000
_cell.length_b   1.000
_cell.length_c   1.000
_cell.angle_alpha   90.00
_cell.angle_beta   90.00
_cell.angle_gamma   90.00
#
_symmetry.space_group_name_H-M   'P 1'
#
loop_
_entity.id
_entity.type
_entity.pdbx_description
1 polymer ?
#
loop_
_entity_poly.entity_id
_entity_poly.type
_entity_poly.pdbx_seq_one_letter_code
_entity_poly.pdbx_strand_id
1 'polypeptide(L)'
;MFKKISAGILSALMITAVAVSGTGCSQTQPASIDYKTADKVADGAILQAFCWDFNTIKESMGDIAAAGFSAVQTSPINECLEGEDGGMDLYGNGKWYYHYQPTDFKIGNYQLGTRDEFKAMCDEAHKYGIKVIVDVIANHTTPATDEVSEDLIEAGGGSLETLYHKEGRTPLNDFGDRLACTTHEMGGLPDINTERPSFQKSVSYTHLRAHE
;
A
#
# COMPACT_ATOMS: atom_id res chain seq x y z
N MET A 1 44.43 -15.53 7.84
CA MET A 1 45.19 -14.54 8.69
C MET A 1 45.36 -13.27 7.89
N PHE A 2 44.35 -12.36 7.86
CA PHE A 2 44.49 -11.03 7.25
C PHE A 2 43.99 -9.99 8.23
N LYS A 3 44.83 -9.02 8.49
CA LYS A 3 44.68 -7.98 9.50
C LYS A 3 43.66 -6.92 9.08
N LYS A 4 42.80 -6.55 10.02
CA LYS A 4 41.96 -5.36 9.97
C LYS A 4 42.82 -4.11 10.02
N ILE A 5 42.62 -3.18 9.10
CA ILE A 5 43.18 -1.81 9.17
C ILE A 5 42.02 -0.89 9.51
N SER A 6 42.09 -0.35 10.72
CA SER A 6 41.19 0.70 11.22
C SER A 6 41.81 2.04 10.81
N ALA A 7 41.09 2.87 10.10
CA ALA A 7 41.43 4.28 9.88
C ALA A 7 40.33 5.15 10.49
N GLY A 8 40.59 5.65 11.71
CA GLY A 8 39.80 6.69 12.33
C GLY A 8 40.25 8.05 11.78
N ILE A 9 39.29 8.84 11.32
CA ILE A 9 39.47 10.27 11.08
C ILE A 9 38.59 11.01 12.10
N LEU A 10 39.25 11.59 13.08
CA LEU A 10 38.66 12.46 14.09
C LEU A 10 38.71 13.89 13.52
N SER A 11 37.56 14.41 13.07
CA SER A 11 37.45 15.83 12.72
C SER A 11 36.80 16.58 13.92
N ALA A 12 37.65 17.30 14.64
CA ALA A 12 37.21 18.22 15.67
C ALA A 12 36.68 19.51 15.02
N LEU A 13 35.38 19.73 15.10
CA LEU A 13 34.72 20.99 14.70
C LEU A 13 34.71 21.91 15.94
N MET A 14 35.50 22.96 15.93
CA MET A 14 35.41 24.04 16.93
C MET A 14 34.16 24.87 16.66
N ILE A 15 33.21 24.79 17.56
CA ILE A 15 32.01 25.68 17.56
C ILE A 15 32.41 26.94 18.35
N THR A 16 32.69 28.04 17.64
CA THR A 16 32.76 29.38 18.23
C THR A 16 31.33 29.89 18.46
N ALA A 17 30.91 29.94 19.71
CA ALA A 17 29.66 30.56 20.11
C ALA A 17 29.78 32.08 19.95
N VAL A 18 29.11 32.66 18.96
CA VAL A 18 28.88 34.10 18.87
C VAL A 18 27.53 34.37 19.53
N ALA A 19 27.54 35.00 20.71
CA ALA A 19 26.35 35.51 21.36
C ALA A 19 25.85 36.76 20.59
N VAL A 20 24.80 36.62 19.82
CA VAL A 20 24.06 37.74 19.22
C VAL A 20 22.86 38.04 20.10
N SER A 21 22.89 39.17 20.74
CA SER A 21 21.82 39.76 21.53
C SER A 21 20.56 39.99 20.70
N GLY A 22 19.39 39.68 21.30
CA GLY A 22 18.09 39.64 20.67
C GLY A 22 17.65 40.84 19.84
N THR A 23 17.18 40.51 18.70
CA THR A 23 16.06 41.19 18.02
C THR A 23 15.12 40.08 17.58
N GLY A 24 13.85 40.21 17.94
CA GLY A 24 12.84 39.19 17.66
C GLY A 24 12.78 38.79 16.21
N CYS A 25 13.24 37.59 15.94
CA CYS A 25 13.03 36.95 14.64
C CYS A 25 11.57 36.51 14.61
N SER A 26 10.71 37.30 13.98
CA SER A 26 9.40 36.86 13.56
C SER A 26 9.64 35.62 12.69
N GLN A 27 9.25 34.44 13.19
CA GLN A 27 9.21 33.24 12.34
C GLN A 27 8.14 33.52 11.27
N THR A 28 8.56 34.02 10.11
CA THR A 28 7.76 33.93 8.92
C THR A 28 7.57 32.45 8.63
N GLN A 29 6.36 31.95 8.87
CA GLN A 29 5.96 30.67 8.30
C GLN A 29 6.31 30.71 6.81
N PRO A 30 6.98 29.65 6.28
CA PRO A 30 7.21 29.60 4.84
C PRO A 30 5.86 29.79 4.16
N ALA A 31 5.80 30.68 3.17
CA ALA A 31 4.61 30.90 2.38
C ALA A 31 4.13 29.54 1.87
N SER A 32 2.85 29.23 2.09
CA SER A 32 2.24 28.02 1.57
C SER A 32 2.42 28.02 0.06
N ILE A 33 3.20 27.08 -0.45
CA ILE A 33 3.33 26.89 -1.90
C ILE A 33 1.98 26.39 -2.37
N ASP A 34 1.30 27.19 -3.20
CA ASP A 34 0.05 26.79 -3.85
C ASP A 34 0.40 25.81 -4.98
N TYR A 35 0.36 24.51 -4.65
CA TYR A 35 0.52 23.44 -5.63
C TYR A 35 -0.78 23.37 -6.43
N LYS A 36 -0.74 23.78 -7.68
CA LYS A 36 -1.89 23.68 -8.60
C LYS A 36 -2.14 22.25 -9.02
N THR A 37 -2.62 21.44 -8.09
CA THR A 37 -3.06 20.08 -8.39
C THR A 37 -4.44 20.09 -9.02
N ALA A 38 -4.71 19.20 -9.99
CA ALA A 38 -6.00 19.12 -10.64
C ALA A 38 -7.10 18.65 -9.68
N ASP A 39 -8.27 19.29 -9.69
CA ASP A 39 -9.41 18.92 -8.85
C ASP A 39 -9.97 17.53 -9.19
N LYS A 40 -9.86 17.14 -10.44
CA LYS A 40 -10.31 15.82 -10.91
C LYS A 40 -9.11 14.98 -11.33
N VAL A 41 -9.12 13.70 -10.99
CA VAL A 41 -8.08 12.73 -11.39
C VAL A 41 -7.91 12.70 -12.91
N ALA A 42 -9.02 12.81 -13.66
CA ALA A 42 -9.01 12.78 -15.13
C ALA A 42 -8.30 13.99 -15.78
N ASP A 43 -8.15 15.09 -15.05
CA ASP A 43 -7.55 16.33 -15.55
C ASP A 43 -6.09 16.48 -15.09
N GLY A 44 -5.57 15.50 -14.34
CA GLY A 44 -4.23 15.52 -13.74
C GLY A 44 -3.35 14.35 -14.14
N ALA A 45 -2.21 14.24 -13.48
CA ALA A 45 -1.30 13.12 -13.58
C ALA A 45 -1.35 12.25 -12.33
N ILE A 46 -1.22 10.94 -12.52
CA ILE A 46 -1.18 9.93 -11.44
C ILE A 46 0.25 9.42 -11.34
N LEU A 47 0.82 9.47 -10.13
CA LEU A 47 2.05 8.76 -9.81
C LEU A 47 1.69 7.33 -9.35
N GLN A 48 2.19 6.31 -10.03
CA GLN A 48 2.10 4.94 -9.53
C GLN A 48 3.26 4.67 -8.58
N ALA A 49 2.98 4.65 -7.27
CA ALA A 49 3.95 4.38 -6.22
C ALA A 49 4.05 2.87 -5.94
N PHE A 50 4.41 2.10 -6.99
CA PHE A 50 4.47 0.65 -6.94
C PHE A 50 5.54 0.17 -5.96
N CYS A 51 5.12 -0.64 -4.98
CA CYS A 51 5.95 -1.15 -3.88
C CYS A 51 6.59 -0.07 -2.97
N TRP A 52 6.13 1.19 -3.02
CA TRP A 52 6.54 2.18 -2.04
C TRP A 52 5.76 1.98 -0.74
N ASP A 53 6.46 2.00 0.39
CA ASP A 53 5.81 2.00 1.70
C ASP A 53 5.11 3.34 2.00
N PHE A 54 4.14 3.32 2.93
CA PHE A 54 3.31 4.49 3.23
C PHE A 54 4.11 5.68 3.76
N ASN A 55 5.18 5.44 4.52
CA ASN A 55 6.03 6.52 5.04
C ASN A 55 6.85 7.16 3.91
N THR A 56 7.40 6.37 3.00
CA THR A 56 8.11 6.88 1.81
C THR A 56 7.19 7.75 0.96
N ILE A 57 5.95 7.31 0.70
CA ILE A 57 4.98 8.12 -0.06
C ILE A 57 4.66 9.41 0.70
N LYS A 58 4.39 9.33 2.01
CA LYS A 58 4.09 10.47 2.86
C LYS A 58 5.22 11.51 2.85
N GLU A 59 6.45 11.07 3.03
CA GLU A 59 7.64 11.95 3.06
C GLU A 59 7.92 12.59 1.70
N SER A 60 7.56 11.93 0.61
CA SER A 60 7.72 12.43 -0.77
C SER A 60 6.57 13.34 -1.24
N MET A 61 5.54 13.56 -0.42
CA MET A 61 4.29 14.19 -0.88
C MET A 61 4.50 15.61 -1.43
N GLY A 62 5.40 16.38 -0.84
CA GLY A 62 5.78 17.70 -1.32
C GLY A 62 6.43 17.65 -2.72
N ASP A 63 7.33 16.70 -2.95
CA ASP A 63 8.00 16.53 -4.24
C ASP A 63 7.03 16.01 -5.31
N ILE A 64 6.11 15.12 -4.94
CA ILE A 64 5.05 14.62 -5.80
C ILE A 64 4.16 15.79 -6.28
N ALA A 65 3.75 16.67 -5.35
CA ALA A 65 2.97 17.86 -5.68
C ALA A 65 3.76 18.85 -6.55
N ALA A 66 5.04 19.09 -6.21
CA ALA A 66 5.91 20.00 -6.98
C ALA A 66 6.16 19.49 -8.41
N ALA A 67 6.19 18.17 -8.61
CA ALA A 67 6.28 17.54 -9.93
C ALA A 67 4.98 17.63 -10.75
N GLY A 68 3.87 18.10 -10.16
CA GLY A 68 2.58 18.32 -10.84
C GLY A 68 1.64 17.11 -10.83
N PHE A 69 1.93 16.09 -10.02
CA PHE A 69 0.98 14.99 -9.83
C PHE A 69 -0.19 15.45 -8.96
N SER A 70 -1.39 15.02 -9.30
CA SER A 70 -2.64 15.30 -8.56
C SER A 70 -3.23 14.06 -7.89
N ALA A 71 -2.66 12.91 -8.15
CA ALA A 71 -3.00 11.67 -7.47
C ALA A 71 -1.78 10.76 -7.32
N VAL A 72 -1.79 9.92 -6.29
CA VAL A 72 -0.85 8.83 -6.08
C VAL A 72 -1.62 7.52 -5.99
N GLN A 73 -1.17 6.50 -6.70
CA GLN A 73 -1.73 5.14 -6.63
C GLN A 73 -0.78 4.25 -5.84
N THR A 74 -1.28 3.59 -4.81
CA THR A 74 -0.51 2.62 -4.01
C THR A 74 -0.53 1.22 -4.65
N SER A 75 0.38 0.34 -4.23
CA SER A 75 0.18 -1.11 -4.36
C SER A 75 -1.00 -1.56 -3.47
N PRO A 76 -1.50 -2.82 -3.62
CA PRO A 76 -2.56 -3.33 -2.77
C PRO A 76 -2.23 -3.20 -1.29
N ILE A 77 -3.12 -2.54 -0.53
CA ILE A 77 -2.89 -2.14 0.86
C ILE A 77 -3.32 -3.18 1.90
N ASN A 78 -3.94 -4.25 1.46
CA ASN A 78 -4.46 -5.32 2.31
C ASN A 78 -3.34 -6.22 2.84
N GLU A 79 -3.63 -6.97 3.92
CA GLU A 79 -2.77 -8.05 4.36
C GLU A 79 -2.55 -9.06 3.22
N CYS A 80 -1.32 -9.52 3.06
CA CYS A 80 -0.92 -10.37 1.95
C CYS A 80 0.08 -11.44 2.39
N LEU A 81 0.33 -12.41 1.52
CA LEU A 81 1.34 -13.43 1.75
C LEU A 81 2.68 -12.81 2.14
N GLU A 82 3.25 -13.26 3.23
CA GLU A 82 4.57 -12.87 3.70
C GLU A 82 5.65 -13.86 3.23
N GLY A 83 6.87 -13.39 3.08
CA GLY A 83 7.98 -14.27 2.75
C GLY A 83 9.24 -13.50 2.37
N GLU A 84 10.34 -14.25 2.25
CA GLU A 84 11.62 -13.71 1.82
C GLU A 84 11.50 -13.12 0.41
N ASP A 85 12.17 -11.98 0.19
CA ASP A 85 12.17 -11.22 -1.07
C ASP A 85 10.78 -10.67 -1.47
N GLY A 86 9.82 -10.57 -0.53
CA GLY A 86 8.55 -9.88 -0.79
C GLY A 86 8.74 -8.41 -1.10
N GLY A 87 7.83 -7.85 -1.92
CA GLY A 87 7.98 -6.48 -2.43
C GLY A 87 8.94 -6.38 -3.60
N MET A 88 9.50 -5.21 -3.82
CA MET A 88 10.46 -4.96 -4.88
C MET A 88 11.49 -3.92 -4.43
N ASP A 89 12.76 -4.21 -4.61
CA ASP A 89 13.85 -3.27 -4.32
C ASP A 89 14.00 -2.19 -5.41
N LEU A 90 14.92 -1.24 -5.18
CA LEU A 90 15.21 -0.15 -6.11
C LEU A 90 15.65 -0.65 -7.52
N TYR A 91 16.17 -1.86 -7.61
CA TYR A 91 16.66 -2.44 -8.86
C TYR A 91 15.66 -3.37 -9.53
N GLY A 92 14.44 -3.46 -9.00
CA GLY A 92 13.36 -4.29 -9.54
C GLY A 92 13.46 -5.77 -9.19
N ASN A 93 14.26 -6.14 -8.17
CA ASN A 93 14.30 -7.48 -7.64
C ASN A 93 13.25 -7.66 -6.55
N GLY A 94 12.71 -8.86 -6.45
CA GLY A 94 11.79 -9.23 -5.39
C GLY A 94 10.47 -9.79 -5.90
N LYS A 95 9.68 -10.28 -4.96
CA LYS A 95 8.38 -10.93 -5.23
C LYS A 95 7.25 -9.93 -5.06
N TRP A 96 7.23 -8.89 -5.89
CA TRP A 96 6.20 -7.84 -5.90
C TRP A 96 4.77 -8.41 -5.92
N TYR A 97 4.57 -9.59 -6.52
CA TYR A 97 3.27 -10.25 -6.67
C TYR A 97 2.67 -10.76 -5.35
N TYR A 98 3.43 -10.76 -4.24
CA TYR A 98 2.88 -11.08 -2.92
C TYR A 98 1.83 -10.06 -2.48
N HIS A 99 1.94 -8.78 -2.88
CA HIS A 99 0.90 -7.78 -2.64
C HIS A 99 -0.45 -8.16 -3.28
N TYR A 100 -0.41 -8.96 -4.35
CA TYR A 100 -1.58 -9.45 -5.09
C TYR A 100 -2.04 -10.84 -4.62
N GLN A 101 -1.58 -11.28 -3.46
CA GLN A 101 -1.96 -12.55 -2.83
C GLN A 101 -2.52 -12.29 -1.43
N PRO A 102 -3.78 -11.80 -1.33
CA PRO A 102 -4.40 -11.46 -0.05
C PRO A 102 -4.49 -12.65 0.90
N THR A 103 -4.18 -12.40 2.17
CA THR A 103 -4.47 -13.29 3.29
C THR A 103 -5.62 -12.78 4.14
N ASP A 104 -5.85 -11.44 4.11
CA ASP A 104 -7.01 -10.75 4.68
C ASP A 104 -7.24 -9.45 3.90
N PHE A 105 -8.39 -8.81 4.12
CA PHE A 105 -8.71 -7.49 3.56
C PHE A 105 -8.56 -6.35 4.57
N LYS A 106 -7.94 -6.59 5.71
CA LYS A 106 -7.52 -5.53 6.62
C LYS A 106 -6.43 -4.66 5.98
N ILE A 107 -6.45 -3.38 6.32
CA ILE A 107 -5.48 -2.42 5.79
C ILE A 107 -4.15 -2.56 6.54
N GLY A 108 -3.09 -2.66 5.78
CA GLY A 108 -1.72 -2.80 6.22
C GLY A 108 -1.13 -4.14 5.82
N ASN A 109 0.16 -4.14 5.55
CA ASN A 109 0.95 -5.35 5.34
C ASN A 109 2.42 -5.09 5.67
N TYR A 110 3.20 -6.14 5.75
CA TYR A 110 4.60 -6.08 6.18
C TYR A 110 5.51 -5.26 5.25
N GLN A 111 5.11 -5.04 4.00
CA GLN A 111 5.89 -4.28 3.01
C GLN A 111 5.54 -2.79 3.00
N LEU A 112 4.25 -2.47 3.05
CA LEU A 112 3.78 -1.10 2.88
C LEU A 112 3.63 -0.35 4.20
N GLY A 113 3.40 -1.06 5.30
CA GLY A 113 3.21 -0.47 6.62
C GLY A 113 1.83 -0.74 7.22
N THR A 114 1.58 -0.08 8.33
CA THR A 114 0.37 -0.23 9.15
C THR A 114 -0.80 0.62 8.65
N ARG A 115 -2.01 0.32 9.12
CA ARG A 115 -3.21 1.13 8.88
C ARG A 115 -3.02 2.60 9.32
N ASP A 116 -2.36 2.83 10.47
CA ASP A 116 -2.14 4.18 10.97
C ASP A 116 -1.15 4.96 10.09
N GLU A 117 -0.13 4.31 9.56
CA GLU A 117 0.78 4.91 8.58
C GLU A 117 0.08 5.21 7.26
N PHE A 118 -0.80 4.31 6.78
CA PHE A 118 -1.66 4.58 5.62
C PHE A 118 -2.53 5.81 5.84
N LYS A 119 -3.20 5.90 7.02
CA LYS A 119 -3.99 7.07 7.36
C LYS A 119 -3.15 8.35 7.39
N ALA A 120 -1.98 8.32 8.02
CA ALA A 120 -1.07 9.46 8.07
C ALA A 120 -0.60 9.90 6.66
N MET A 121 -0.38 8.96 5.75
CA MET A 121 -0.07 9.22 4.34
C MET A 121 -1.26 9.93 3.65
N CYS A 122 -2.49 9.46 3.84
CA CYS A 122 -3.68 10.08 3.29
C CYS A 122 -3.87 11.52 3.83
N ASP A 123 -3.70 11.70 5.15
CA ASP A 123 -3.79 13.02 5.78
C ASP A 123 -2.73 13.99 5.21
N GLU A 124 -1.53 13.49 4.91
CA GLU A 124 -0.49 14.30 4.26
C GLU A 124 -0.86 14.64 2.82
N ALA A 125 -1.31 13.66 2.03
CA ALA A 125 -1.74 13.87 0.65
C ALA A 125 -2.80 14.96 0.53
N HIS A 126 -3.77 14.98 1.43
CA HIS A 126 -4.85 15.98 1.46
C HIS A 126 -4.34 17.40 1.67
N LYS A 127 -3.25 17.60 2.44
CA LYS A 127 -2.65 18.95 2.62
C LYS A 127 -2.12 19.54 1.31
N TYR A 128 -1.72 18.68 0.38
CA TYR A 128 -1.22 19.07 -0.94
C TYR A 128 -2.30 19.00 -2.03
N GLY A 129 -3.55 18.66 -1.68
CA GLY A 129 -4.62 18.46 -2.65
C GLY A 129 -4.46 17.22 -3.54
N ILE A 130 -3.56 16.29 -3.14
CA ILE A 130 -3.30 15.04 -3.84
C ILE A 130 -4.33 14.00 -3.41
N LYS A 131 -4.88 13.28 -4.37
CA LYS A 131 -5.81 12.17 -4.16
C LYS A 131 -5.07 10.86 -4.03
N VAL A 132 -5.54 9.99 -3.15
CA VAL A 132 -4.99 8.64 -3.00
C VAL A 132 -5.88 7.65 -3.73
N ILE A 133 -5.29 6.85 -4.61
CA ILE A 133 -5.95 5.76 -5.32
C ILE A 133 -5.39 4.47 -4.76
N VAL A 134 -6.28 3.59 -4.32
CA VAL A 134 -5.91 2.30 -3.74
C VAL A 134 -6.15 1.20 -4.76
N ASP A 135 -5.16 0.36 -4.97
CA ASP A 135 -5.34 -0.91 -5.70
C ASP A 135 -6.02 -1.91 -4.76
N VAL A 136 -7.14 -2.50 -5.18
CA VAL A 136 -7.94 -3.41 -4.35
C VAL A 136 -8.08 -4.76 -5.04
N ILE A 137 -7.59 -5.81 -4.39
CA ILE A 137 -7.68 -7.18 -4.87
C ILE A 137 -8.80 -7.89 -4.10
N ALA A 138 -10.02 -7.87 -4.64
CA ALA A 138 -11.18 -8.45 -3.97
C ALA A 138 -11.64 -9.80 -4.58
N ASN A 139 -11.00 -10.25 -5.67
CA ASN A 139 -11.44 -11.43 -6.43
C ASN A 139 -10.94 -12.75 -5.84
N HIS A 140 -9.75 -12.78 -5.27
CA HIS A 140 -9.07 -14.02 -4.89
C HIS A 140 -8.24 -13.85 -3.62
N THR A 141 -7.73 -14.97 -3.10
CA THR A 141 -6.74 -15.00 -2.03
C THR A 141 -5.40 -15.52 -2.51
N THR A 142 -4.43 -15.60 -1.59
CA THR A 142 -3.19 -16.35 -1.78
C THR A 142 -3.46 -17.82 -2.12
N PRO A 143 -2.60 -18.48 -2.92
CA PRO A 143 -2.68 -19.93 -3.11
C PRO A 143 -2.31 -20.73 -1.84
N ALA A 144 -1.57 -20.11 -0.91
CA ALA A 144 -1.30 -20.66 0.41
C ALA A 144 -2.52 -20.48 1.32
N THR A 145 -3.54 -21.31 1.12
CA THR A 145 -4.85 -21.14 1.78
C THR A 145 -4.82 -21.39 3.30
N ASP A 146 -3.76 -21.96 3.82
CA ASP A 146 -3.46 -22.06 5.25
C ASP A 146 -2.98 -20.74 5.88
N GLU A 147 -2.56 -19.78 5.08
CA GLU A 147 -2.23 -18.42 5.50
C GLU A 147 -3.43 -17.45 5.49
N VAL A 148 -4.58 -17.89 4.98
CA VAL A 148 -5.81 -17.06 4.99
C VAL A 148 -6.31 -16.89 6.43
N SER A 149 -6.59 -15.64 6.82
CA SER A 149 -6.96 -15.32 8.19
C SER A 149 -8.29 -15.96 8.62
N GLU A 150 -8.41 -16.27 9.91
CA GLU A 150 -9.66 -16.79 10.48
C GLU A 150 -10.81 -15.78 10.32
N ASP A 151 -10.53 -14.48 10.44
CA ASP A 151 -11.51 -13.42 10.27
C ASP A 151 -12.09 -13.39 8.84
N LEU A 152 -11.23 -13.59 7.83
CA LEU A 152 -11.68 -13.67 6.44
C LEU A 152 -12.47 -14.95 6.19
N ILE A 153 -12.06 -16.08 6.75
CA ILE A 153 -12.79 -17.35 6.68
C ILE A 153 -14.17 -17.19 7.32
N GLU A 154 -14.26 -16.57 8.48
CA GLU A 154 -15.53 -16.31 9.15
C GLU A 154 -16.44 -15.40 8.31
N ALA A 155 -15.90 -14.29 7.76
CA ALA A 155 -16.62 -13.42 6.84
C ALA A 155 -17.11 -14.17 5.59
N GLY A 156 -16.35 -15.16 5.12
CA GLY A 156 -16.68 -16.06 4.01
C GLY A 156 -17.70 -17.15 4.35
N GLY A 157 -18.14 -17.26 5.61
CA GLY A 157 -19.16 -18.23 6.05
C GLY A 157 -18.62 -19.37 6.91
N GLY A 158 -17.42 -19.23 7.48
CA GLY A 158 -16.86 -20.09 8.51
C GLY A 158 -16.02 -21.27 8.02
N SER A 159 -15.74 -21.35 6.72
CA SER A 159 -14.82 -22.36 6.18
C SER A 159 -14.25 -21.92 4.83
N LEU A 160 -13.12 -22.52 4.42
CA LEU A 160 -12.56 -22.29 3.06
C LEU A 160 -13.54 -22.73 1.95
N GLU A 161 -14.33 -23.77 2.20
CA GLU A 161 -15.34 -24.23 1.22
C GLU A 161 -16.45 -23.19 0.99
N THR A 162 -16.77 -22.42 2.03
CA THR A 162 -17.79 -21.37 1.93
C THR A 162 -17.24 -20.03 1.51
N LEU A 163 -15.96 -19.77 1.78
CA LEU A 163 -15.25 -18.56 1.35
C LEU A 163 -15.12 -18.51 -0.18
N TYR A 164 -14.80 -19.63 -0.81
CA TYR A 164 -14.65 -19.71 -2.26
C TYR A 164 -15.94 -20.10 -2.98
N HIS A 165 -16.01 -19.81 -4.28
CA HIS A 165 -16.99 -20.44 -5.15
C HIS A 165 -16.81 -21.96 -5.14
N LYS A 166 -17.85 -22.71 -5.49
CA LYS A 166 -17.77 -24.17 -5.54
C LYS A 166 -16.63 -24.67 -6.42
N GLU A 167 -16.39 -23.98 -7.53
CA GLU A 167 -15.32 -24.26 -8.48
C GLU A 167 -14.12 -23.29 -8.31
N GLY A 168 -14.11 -22.50 -7.24
CA GLY A 168 -13.13 -21.44 -6.99
C GLY A 168 -11.68 -21.92 -6.78
N ARG A 169 -11.48 -23.24 -6.68
CA ARG A 169 -10.16 -23.90 -6.64
C ARG A 169 -9.94 -24.81 -7.84
N THR A 170 -10.78 -24.69 -8.87
CA THR A 170 -10.65 -25.42 -10.12
C THR A 170 -10.04 -24.49 -11.17
N PRO A 171 -8.95 -24.86 -11.84
CA PRO A 171 -8.31 -24.00 -12.84
C PRO A 171 -9.25 -23.56 -13.96
N LEU A 172 -9.21 -22.27 -14.29
CA LEU A 172 -9.88 -21.73 -15.46
C LEU A 172 -9.20 -22.23 -16.74
N ASN A 173 -9.93 -23.03 -17.52
CA ASN A 173 -9.43 -23.61 -18.77
C ASN A 173 -10.16 -23.11 -20.03
N ASP A 174 -11.33 -22.50 -19.88
CA ASP A 174 -12.12 -21.95 -20.99
C ASP A 174 -12.47 -20.47 -20.73
N PHE A 175 -11.74 -19.59 -21.39
CA PHE A 175 -11.99 -18.14 -21.34
C PHE A 175 -13.21 -17.71 -22.16
N GLY A 176 -13.83 -18.61 -22.93
CA GLY A 176 -15.10 -18.40 -23.62
C GLY A 176 -16.32 -18.63 -22.72
N ASP A 177 -16.15 -19.37 -21.64
CA ASP A 177 -17.20 -19.59 -20.63
C ASP A 177 -17.21 -18.46 -19.60
N ARG A 178 -18.21 -17.58 -19.71
CA ARG A 178 -18.38 -16.45 -18.77
C ARG A 178 -18.52 -16.92 -17.33
N LEU A 179 -19.24 -18.01 -17.07
CA LEU A 179 -19.43 -18.50 -15.71
C LEU A 179 -18.11 -19.00 -15.13
N ALA A 180 -17.35 -19.76 -15.90
CA ALA A 180 -16.02 -20.19 -15.48
C ALA A 180 -15.09 -19.01 -15.21
N CYS A 181 -15.11 -17.97 -16.05
CA CYS A 181 -14.31 -16.75 -15.85
C CYS A 181 -14.65 -15.97 -14.56
N THR A 182 -15.79 -16.21 -13.93
CA THR A 182 -16.24 -15.50 -12.72
C THR A 182 -16.33 -16.40 -11.49
N THR A 183 -15.96 -17.67 -11.60
CA THR A 183 -16.11 -18.63 -10.50
C THR A 183 -14.96 -19.62 -10.35
N HIS A 184 -13.99 -19.62 -11.29
CA HIS A 184 -12.84 -20.52 -11.26
C HIS A 184 -11.56 -19.77 -10.90
N GLU A 185 -10.59 -20.48 -10.34
CA GLU A 185 -9.29 -19.89 -10.07
C GLU A 185 -8.56 -19.49 -11.35
N MET A 186 -7.88 -18.34 -11.30
CA MET A 186 -6.99 -17.88 -12.36
C MET A 186 -5.54 -17.85 -11.84
N GLY A 187 -4.65 -18.56 -12.54
CA GLY A 187 -3.23 -18.58 -12.19
C GLY A 187 -2.91 -19.22 -10.85
N GLY A 188 -3.76 -20.14 -10.37
CA GLY A 188 -3.61 -20.81 -9.07
C GLY A 188 -4.10 -19.98 -7.88
N LEU A 189 -4.77 -18.84 -8.12
CA LEU A 189 -5.30 -17.95 -7.09
C LEU A 189 -6.78 -18.30 -6.83
N PRO A 190 -7.12 -18.82 -5.65
CA PRO A 190 -8.49 -19.28 -5.33
C PRO A 190 -9.52 -18.17 -5.40
N ASP A 191 -10.59 -18.39 -6.17
CA ASP A 191 -11.63 -17.41 -6.46
C ASP A 191 -12.66 -17.31 -5.32
N ILE A 192 -12.81 -16.10 -4.76
CA ILE A 192 -13.69 -15.83 -3.62
C ILE A 192 -15.15 -15.73 -4.08
N ASN A 193 -16.07 -16.30 -3.29
CA ASN A 193 -17.50 -16.07 -3.47
C ASN A 193 -17.87 -14.64 -3.05
N THR A 194 -17.63 -13.70 -3.96
CA THR A 194 -17.81 -12.25 -3.75
C THR A 194 -19.29 -11.85 -3.66
N GLU A 195 -20.24 -12.70 -4.06
CA GLU A 195 -21.67 -12.47 -3.93
C GLU A 195 -22.18 -12.66 -2.50
N ARG A 196 -21.38 -13.25 -1.61
CA ARG A 196 -21.79 -13.49 -0.22
C ARG A 196 -21.92 -12.17 0.56
N PRO A 197 -23.12 -11.88 1.13
CA PRO A 197 -23.36 -10.60 1.80
C PRO A 197 -22.45 -10.33 3.01
N SER A 198 -22.05 -11.38 3.77
CA SER A 198 -21.15 -11.22 4.91
C SER A 198 -19.74 -10.82 4.46
N PHE A 199 -19.26 -11.40 3.36
CA PHE A 199 -17.98 -11.01 2.74
C PHE A 199 -18.03 -9.56 2.23
N GLN A 200 -19.07 -9.20 1.46
CA GLN A 200 -19.25 -7.82 0.97
C GLN A 200 -19.27 -6.80 2.11
N LYS A 201 -19.95 -7.13 3.20
CA LYS A 201 -20.01 -6.26 4.39
C LYS A 201 -18.63 -6.11 5.03
N SER A 202 -17.84 -7.18 5.17
CA SER A 202 -16.50 -7.16 5.74
C SER A 202 -15.57 -6.27 4.92
N VAL A 203 -15.47 -6.49 3.61
CA VAL A 203 -14.62 -5.70 2.71
C VAL A 203 -15.04 -4.22 2.69
N SER A 204 -16.35 -3.95 2.58
CA SER A 204 -16.87 -2.58 2.59
C SER A 204 -16.55 -1.85 3.90
N TYR A 205 -16.68 -2.54 5.03
CA TYR A 205 -16.37 -1.96 6.33
C TYR A 205 -14.87 -1.61 6.44
N THR A 206 -14.01 -2.46 5.94
CA THR A 206 -12.56 -2.29 6.06
C THR A 206 -12.03 -1.18 5.13
N HIS A 207 -12.47 -1.18 3.88
CA HIS A 207 -11.94 -0.25 2.86
C HIS A 207 -12.68 1.09 2.79
N LEU A 208 -14.02 1.12 2.92
CA LEU A 208 -14.77 2.36 2.79
C LEU A 208 -14.71 3.26 4.04
N ARG A 209 -14.46 2.69 5.22
CA ARG A 209 -14.29 3.46 6.47
C ARG A 209 -12.85 3.83 6.80
N ALA A 210 -11.90 3.51 5.95
CA ALA A 210 -10.51 3.96 6.13
C ALA A 210 -10.36 5.49 6.04
N HIS A 211 -11.38 6.18 5.52
CA HIS A 211 -11.41 7.63 5.31
C HIS A 211 -12.22 8.40 6.36
N GLU A 212 -12.84 7.74 7.33
CA GLU A 212 -13.49 8.35 8.49
C GLU A 212 -12.55 8.29 9.72
#